data_bf056dba026e088abbb6014f1cbbb128
#
_entry.id   bf056dba026e088abbb6014f1cbbb128
#
_cell.length_a   1.000
_cell.length_b   1.000
_cell.length_c   1.000
_cell.angle_alpha   90.00
_cell.angle_beta   90.00
_cell.angle_gamma   90.00
#
_symmetry.space_group_name_H-M   'P 1'
#
loop_
_entity.id
_entity.type
_entity.pdbx_description
1 polymer ?
#
loop_
_entity_poly.entity_id
_entity_poly.type
_entity_poly.pdbx_seq_one_letter_code
_entity_poly.pdbx_strand_id
1 'polypeptide(L)'
;MFTRRVSIKCSVVAVVACSLIGGFLFAAGASPKGRFQAVVEKNAANIKKRYSPEETKKMTEKTFSIHPIGVFHSPLTPKTGAPRQGRLAPEVKATIEIFPEYEKCVEGLESFTHVYVLFVFDRSGKWTASVHPPRAKKSRGLFSTRSPNRPNPIGLTAVRLVKREGRILHVEGIDAFDNTPVVDIKPYVGSIDSFPEAGREGAKELGLPEKK
;
A
#
# COMPACT_ATOMS: atom_id res chain seq x y z
N MET A 1 -18.34 5.90 -51.40
CA MET A 1 -19.81 5.88 -51.52
C MET A 1 -20.35 5.13 -50.31
N PHE A 2 -21.27 5.75 -49.58
CA PHE A 2 -22.01 5.34 -48.37
C PHE A 2 -21.26 5.24 -47.03
N THR A 3 -21.25 6.39 -46.37
CA THR A 3 -21.23 6.58 -44.91
C THR A 3 -22.54 6.13 -44.27
N ARG A 4 -22.50 5.36 -43.19
CA ARG A 4 -23.65 5.26 -42.25
C ARG A 4 -23.22 5.73 -40.85
N ARG A 5 -23.72 6.91 -40.48
CA ARG A 5 -23.81 7.39 -39.12
C ARG A 5 -24.91 6.62 -38.41
N VAL A 6 -24.62 6.04 -37.23
CA VAL A 6 -25.64 5.55 -36.30
C VAL A 6 -25.76 6.58 -35.19
N SER A 7 -26.94 7.23 -35.14
CA SER A 7 -27.35 8.15 -34.10
C SER A 7 -28.13 7.38 -33.05
N ILE A 8 -27.64 7.33 -31.82
CA ILE A 8 -28.41 6.78 -30.69
C ILE A 8 -29.08 7.92 -29.98
N LYS A 9 -30.41 7.99 -30.12
CA LYS A 9 -31.27 8.90 -29.34
C LYS A 9 -31.46 8.35 -27.95
N CYS A 10 -31.09 9.12 -26.95
CA CYS A 10 -31.39 8.85 -25.54
C CYS A 10 -32.84 9.27 -25.26
N SER A 11 -33.71 8.29 -24.99
CA SER A 11 -35.09 8.54 -24.59
C SER A 11 -35.18 8.78 -23.09
N VAL A 12 -35.66 9.96 -22.74
CA VAL A 12 -36.04 10.34 -21.37
C VAL A 12 -37.36 9.64 -21.03
N VAL A 13 -37.34 8.76 -20.05
CA VAL A 13 -38.56 8.20 -19.45
C VAL A 13 -38.90 9.04 -18.22
N ALA A 14 -39.99 9.75 -18.35
CA ALA A 14 -40.63 10.45 -17.23
C ALA A 14 -41.32 9.43 -16.30
N VAL A 15 -41.01 9.45 -15.02
CA VAL A 15 -41.73 8.73 -13.97
C VAL A 15 -42.70 9.69 -13.30
N VAL A 16 -43.98 9.39 -13.47
CA VAL A 16 -45.13 10.09 -12.88
C VAL A 16 -45.17 9.76 -11.38
N ALA A 17 -45.43 10.79 -10.59
CA ALA A 17 -45.60 10.75 -9.15
C ALA A 17 -46.87 9.95 -8.73
N CYS A 18 -46.74 9.20 -7.65
CA CYS A 18 -47.86 8.83 -6.82
C CYS A 18 -47.60 9.32 -5.39
N SER A 19 -48.47 10.23 -4.96
CA SER A 19 -48.47 10.88 -3.65
C SER A 19 -49.14 10.04 -2.60
N LEU A 20 -48.77 10.33 -1.35
CA LEU A 20 -49.47 10.10 -0.05
C LEU A 20 -48.92 8.92 0.75
N ILE A 21 -48.11 9.21 1.79
CA ILE A 21 -48.40 9.14 3.22
C ILE A 21 -47.12 9.29 4.02
N GLY A 22 -47.11 10.21 4.99
CA GLY A 22 -46.20 10.16 6.15
C GLY A 22 -44.82 10.78 5.97
N GLY A 23 -44.68 12.07 6.26
CA GLY A 23 -43.41 12.78 6.23
C GLY A 23 -42.38 12.27 7.22
N PHE A 24 -41.25 11.91 6.68
CA PHE A 24 -39.92 12.11 7.26
C PHE A 24 -39.05 12.63 6.13
N LEU A 25 -38.78 13.93 6.16
CA LEU A 25 -37.78 14.55 5.31
C LEU A 25 -36.41 14.01 5.74
N PHE A 26 -36.00 12.87 5.19
CA PHE A 26 -34.57 12.57 5.13
C PHE A 26 -33.95 13.52 4.08
N ALA A 27 -33.28 14.55 4.55
CA ALA A 27 -32.40 15.32 3.69
C ALA A 27 -31.50 14.31 2.94
N ALA A 28 -31.67 14.26 1.61
CA ALA A 28 -30.90 13.40 0.73
C ALA A 28 -29.41 13.80 0.86
N GLY A 29 -28.72 13.17 1.80
CA GLY A 29 -27.30 13.36 1.97
C GLY A 29 -26.61 12.88 0.70
N ALA A 30 -25.82 13.75 0.08
CA ALA A 30 -25.00 13.41 -1.08
C ALA A 30 -24.30 12.07 -0.84
N SER A 31 -24.28 11.20 -1.85
CA SER A 31 -23.57 9.91 -1.75
C SER A 31 -22.15 10.13 -1.27
N PRO A 32 -21.51 9.17 -0.58
CA PRO A 32 -20.12 9.30 -0.14
C PRO A 32 -19.17 9.76 -1.25
N LYS A 33 -19.38 9.31 -2.48
CA LYS A 33 -18.64 9.75 -3.67
C LYS A 33 -18.86 11.23 -3.97
N GLY A 34 -20.09 11.73 -3.90
CA GLY A 34 -20.38 13.15 -4.16
C GLY A 34 -19.80 14.09 -3.10
N ARG A 35 -19.81 13.69 -1.81
CA ARG A 35 -19.15 14.47 -0.74
C ARG A 35 -17.65 14.57 -0.94
N PHE A 36 -17.01 13.46 -1.28
CA PHE A 36 -15.56 13.44 -1.54
C PHE A 36 -15.20 14.31 -2.75
N GLN A 37 -15.95 14.19 -3.86
CA GLN A 37 -15.74 14.99 -5.07
C GLN A 37 -15.84 16.48 -4.78
N ALA A 38 -16.89 16.92 -4.05
CA ALA A 38 -17.05 18.32 -3.65
C ALA A 38 -15.89 18.85 -2.79
N VAL A 39 -15.35 18.02 -1.89
CA VAL A 39 -14.16 18.38 -1.11
C VAL A 39 -12.93 18.52 -1.99
N VAL A 40 -12.72 17.62 -2.95
CA VAL A 40 -11.61 17.68 -3.90
C VAL A 40 -11.69 18.96 -4.75
N GLU A 41 -12.86 19.27 -5.30
CA GLU A 41 -13.08 20.46 -6.11
C GLU A 41 -12.86 21.75 -5.30
N LYS A 42 -13.40 21.83 -4.09
CA LYS A 42 -13.22 22.99 -3.18
C LYS A 42 -11.74 23.20 -2.84
N ASN A 43 -10.94 22.13 -2.73
CA ASN A 43 -9.54 22.20 -2.38
C ASN A 43 -8.59 22.20 -3.60
N ALA A 44 -9.10 22.13 -4.82
CA ALA A 44 -8.28 22.08 -6.05
C ALA A 44 -7.31 23.26 -6.17
N ALA A 45 -7.72 24.46 -5.71
CA ALA A 45 -6.85 25.63 -5.67
C ALA A 45 -5.67 25.46 -4.69
N ASN A 46 -5.88 24.77 -3.57
CA ASN A 46 -4.83 24.49 -2.58
C ASN A 46 -3.81 23.46 -3.07
N ILE A 47 -4.22 22.51 -3.92
CA ILE A 47 -3.33 21.51 -4.52
C ILE A 47 -2.26 22.18 -5.41
N LYS A 48 -2.57 23.33 -6.01
CA LYS A 48 -1.63 24.10 -6.83
C LYS A 48 -0.66 24.95 -6.02
N LYS A 49 -0.92 25.14 -4.72
CA LYS A 49 -0.05 25.93 -3.85
C LYS A 49 1.25 25.16 -3.61
N ARG A 50 2.36 25.69 -4.12
CA ARG A 50 3.68 25.21 -3.72
C ARG A 50 4.04 25.80 -2.36
N TYR A 51 4.68 24.99 -1.52
CA TYR A 51 5.24 25.52 -0.29
C TYR A 51 6.32 26.56 -0.58
N SER A 52 6.37 27.62 0.20
CA SER A 52 7.48 28.56 0.17
C SER A 52 8.78 27.85 0.60
N PRO A 53 9.97 28.39 0.25
CA PRO A 53 11.24 27.83 0.71
C PRO A 53 11.31 27.68 2.25
N GLU A 54 10.73 28.62 2.98
CA GLU A 54 10.69 28.59 4.43
C GLU A 54 9.76 27.51 4.99
N GLU A 55 8.54 27.36 4.43
CA GLU A 55 7.63 26.27 4.76
C GLU A 55 8.25 24.91 4.44
N THR A 56 8.93 24.79 3.30
CA THR A 56 9.66 23.58 2.90
C THR A 56 10.75 23.26 3.92
N LYS A 57 11.53 24.25 4.35
CA LYS A 57 12.59 24.07 5.35
C LYS A 57 12.00 23.55 6.67
N LYS A 58 10.93 24.16 7.18
CA LYS A 58 10.23 23.70 8.40
C LYS A 58 9.75 22.24 8.27
N MET A 59 9.28 21.83 7.09
CA MET A 59 8.83 20.46 6.86
C MET A 59 10.01 19.47 6.86
N THR A 60 11.16 19.83 6.28
CA THR A 60 12.34 18.96 6.23
C THR A 60 13.02 18.78 7.59
N GLU A 61 12.83 19.73 8.50
CA GLU A 61 13.34 19.65 9.88
C GLU A 61 12.45 18.84 10.83
N LYS A 62 11.22 18.48 10.39
CA LYS A 62 10.30 17.67 11.18
C LYS A 62 10.76 16.23 11.32
N THR A 63 10.79 15.74 12.54
CA THR A 63 11.08 14.34 12.86
C THR A 63 9.84 13.67 13.42
N PHE A 64 9.60 12.42 13.04
CA PHE A 64 8.53 11.58 13.56
C PHE A 64 9.15 10.34 14.21
N SER A 65 8.76 10.04 15.44
CA SER A 65 9.16 8.80 16.09
C SER A 65 8.20 7.68 15.74
N ILE A 66 8.76 6.51 15.42
CA ILE A 66 8.00 5.29 15.12
C ILE A 66 8.47 4.24 16.14
N HIS A 67 7.53 3.52 16.74
CA HIS A 67 7.82 2.47 17.71
C HIS A 67 7.51 1.10 17.10
N PRO A 68 8.38 0.09 17.30
CA PRO A 68 8.06 -1.28 16.91
C PRO A 68 6.84 -1.80 17.70
N ILE A 69 5.97 -2.51 16.98
CA ILE A 69 4.81 -3.20 17.57
C ILE A 69 5.04 -4.71 17.68
N GLY A 70 6.13 -5.19 17.14
CA GLY A 70 6.48 -6.60 17.11
C GLY A 70 7.78 -6.83 16.35
N VAL A 71 8.11 -8.08 16.12
CA VAL A 71 9.34 -8.53 15.48
C VAL A 71 9.10 -9.74 14.59
N PHE A 72 9.84 -9.85 13.49
CA PHE A 72 9.87 -11.06 12.67
C PHE A 72 10.76 -12.13 13.28
N HIS A 73 10.29 -13.37 13.29
CA HIS A 73 11.10 -14.58 13.44
C HIS A 73 11.15 -15.31 12.10
N SER A 74 12.28 -15.27 11.45
CA SER A 74 12.46 -15.68 10.06
C SER A 74 13.70 -16.57 9.88
N PRO A 75 13.69 -17.52 8.94
CA PRO A 75 14.88 -18.26 8.56
C PRO A 75 15.89 -17.43 7.77
N LEU A 76 15.52 -16.22 7.36
CA LEU A 76 16.35 -15.34 6.55
C LEU A 76 17.31 -14.54 7.43
N THR A 77 18.56 -14.51 7.05
CA THR A 77 19.63 -13.78 7.74
C THR A 77 20.51 -13.05 6.73
N PRO A 78 21.37 -12.11 7.14
CA PRO A 78 22.35 -11.52 6.23
C PRO A 78 23.28 -12.55 5.57
N LYS A 79 23.48 -13.72 6.20
CA LYS A 79 24.30 -14.81 5.64
C LYS A 79 23.57 -15.63 4.58
N THR A 80 22.29 -15.93 4.83
CA THR A 80 21.46 -16.71 3.90
C THR A 80 20.89 -15.85 2.76
N GLY A 81 20.84 -14.53 2.96
CA GLY A 81 20.16 -13.60 2.06
C GLY A 81 18.65 -13.61 2.23
N ALA A 82 17.97 -12.75 1.49
CA ALA A 82 16.52 -12.67 1.40
C ALA A 82 16.08 -12.55 -0.07
N PRO A 83 14.89 -13.04 -0.43
CA PRO A 83 14.31 -12.81 -1.74
C PRO A 83 14.12 -11.30 -1.95
N ARG A 84 14.22 -10.85 -3.21
CA ARG A 84 14.04 -9.41 -3.54
C ARG A 84 12.65 -8.89 -3.20
N GLN A 85 11.67 -9.76 -3.17
CA GLN A 85 10.28 -9.51 -2.75
C GLN A 85 9.71 -10.81 -2.21
N GLY A 86 8.94 -10.78 -1.13
CA GLY A 86 8.35 -11.96 -0.51
C GLY A 86 7.50 -12.78 -1.48
N ARG A 87 6.76 -12.14 -2.37
CA ARG A 87 5.96 -12.83 -3.39
C ARG A 87 6.76 -13.69 -4.38
N LEU A 88 8.09 -13.48 -4.49
CA LEU A 88 8.97 -14.30 -5.34
C LEU A 88 9.45 -15.58 -4.64
N ALA A 89 9.15 -15.73 -3.35
CA ALA A 89 9.47 -16.89 -2.52
C ALA A 89 8.28 -17.15 -1.57
N PRO A 90 7.11 -17.52 -2.11
CA PRO A 90 5.89 -17.69 -1.31
C PRO A 90 5.98 -18.83 -0.29
N GLU A 91 6.92 -19.74 -0.45
CA GLU A 91 7.18 -20.88 0.45
C GLU A 91 7.93 -20.49 1.72
N VAL A 92 8.53 -19.30 1.79
CA VAL A 92 9.30 -18.88 2.97
C VAL A 92 8.34 -18.58 4.12
N LYS A 93 8.41 -19.44 5.16
CA LYS A 93 7.59 -19.36 6.37
C LYS A 93 8.30 -18.55 7.45
N ALA A 94 7.52 -17.78 8.19
CA ALA A 94 7.98 -17.00 9.33
C ALA A 94 6.85 -16.79 10.33
N THR A 95 7.17 -16.24 11.48
CA THR A 95 6.19 -15.70 12.41
C THR A 95 6.46 -14.22 12.68
N ILE A 96 5.40 -13.50 13.01
CA ILE A 96 5.48 -12.15 13.55
C ILE A 96 5.00 -12.25 14.99
N GLU A 97 5.88 -11.95 15.93
CA GLU A 97 5.53 -11.85 17.33
C GLU A 97 5.16 -10.40 17.64
N ILE A 98 3.91 -10.19 18.00
CA ILE A 98 3.39 -8.88 18.42
C ILE A 98 3.71 -8.69 19.90
N PHE A 99 4.13 -7.48 20.29
CA PHE A 99 4.42 -7.18 21.69
C PHE A 99 3.14 -7.20 22.54
N PRO A 100 3.22 -7.59 23.82
CA PRO A 100 2.03 -7.83 24.66
C PRO A 100 1.06 -6.65 24.71
N GLU A 101 1.55 -5.42 24.73
CA GLU A 101 0.73 -4.21 24.76
C GLU A 101 -0.15 -4.01 23.52
N TYR A 102 0.20 -4.66 22.40
CA TYR A 102 -0.54 -4.57 21.12
C TYR A 102 -1.33 -5.85 20.80
N GLU A 103 -1.39 -6.82 21.71
CA GLU A 103 -2.06 -8.11 21.46
C GLU A 103 -3.50 -7.96 20.97
N LYS A 104 -4.26 -7.04 21.57
CA LYS A 104 -5.65 -6.78 21.17
C LYS A 104 -5.77 -6.15 19.77
N CYS A 105 -4.72 -5.50 19.27
CA CYS A 105 -4.74 -4.87 17.95
C CYS A 105 -4.76 -5.88 16.79
N VAL A 106 -4.43 -7.14 17.03
CA VAL A 106 -4.42 -8.19 15.99
C VAL A 106 -5.71 -9.02 15.96
N GLU A 107 -6.68 -8.73 16.83
CA GLU A 107 -7.99 -9.40 16.83
C GLU A 107 -8.70 -9.12 15.49
N GLY A 108 -9.26 -10.18 14.89
CA GLY A 108 -9.97 -10.10 13.59
C GLY A 108 -9.06 -10.22 12.37
N LEU A 109 -7.71 -10.16 12.51
CA LEU A 109 -6.81 -10.36 11.37
C LEU A 109 -6.97 -11.75 10.73
N GLU A 110 -7.34 -12.76 11.50
CA GLU A 110 -7.58 -14.13 11.02
C GLU A 110 -8.68 -14.25 9.96
N SER A 111 -9.51 -13.23 9.80
CA SER A 111 -10.51 -13.17 8.73
C SER A 111 -9.93 -12.79 7.36
N PHE A 112 -8.66 -12.35 7.31
CA PHE A 112 -7.99 -11.96 6.09
C PHE A 112 -6.95 -13.01 5.68
N THR A 113 -6.86 -13.29 4.38
CA THR A 113 -5.87 -14.23 3.83
C THR A 113 -4.48 -13.62 3.67
N HIS A 114 -4.42 -12.30 3.53
CA HIS A 114 -3.17 -11.56 3.34
C HIS A 114 -3.18 -10.27 4.14
N VAL A 115 -1.99 -9.85 4.55
CA VAL A 115 -1.77 -8.59 5.25
C VAL A 115 -0.55 -7.86 4.67
N TYR A 116 -0.59 -6.53 4.70
CA TYR A 116 0.60 -5.72 4.58
C TYR A 116 1.32 -5.68 5.92
N VAL A 117 2.63 -5.84 5.87
CA VAL A 117 3.51 -5.63 7.02
C VAL A 117 4.48 -4.51 6.69
N LEU A 118 4.48 -3.46 7.52
CA LEU A 118 5.45 -2.40 7.48
C LEU A 118 6.52 -2.68 8.53
N PHE A 119 7.78 -2.51 8.16
CA PHE A 119 8.90 -2.82 9.02
C PHE A 119 10.09 -1.88 8.77
N VAL A 120 11.07 -1.89 9.63
CA VAL A 120 12.26 -1.06 9.48
C VAL A 120 13.41 -1.91 8.94
N PHE A 121 14.07 -1.43 7.88
CA PHE A 121 15.36 -1.99 7.46
C PHE A 121 16.47 -1.54 8.41
N ASP A 122 16.45 -2.05 9.64
CA ASP A 122 17.32 -1.68 10.76
C ASP A 122 18.83 -1.91 10.48
N ARG A 123 19.12 -2.77 9.51
CA ARG A 123 20.47 -3.13 9.07
C ARG A 123 20.85 -2.56 7.72
N SER A 124 20.07 -1.60 7.18
CA SER A 124 20.37 -0.94 5.91
C SER A 124 21.56 0.02 6.04
N GLY A 125 22.29 0.17 4.91
CA GLY A 125 23.40 1.12 4.83
C GLY A 125 22.94 2.54 4.50
N LYS A 126 23.92 3.42 4.25
CA LYS A 126 23.67 4.78 3.79
C LYS A 126 22.94 4.79 2.45
N TRP A 127 22.03 5.73 2.27
CA TRP A 127 21.34 5.92 1.01
C TRP A 127 22.14 6.80 0.04
N THR A 128 21.88 6.61 -1.25
CA THR A 128 22.36 7.48 -2.33
C THR A 128 21.18 7.86 -3.22
N ALA A 129 21.24 9.05 -3.83
CA ALA A 129 20.14 9.53 -4.68
C ALA A 129 19.92 8.67 -5.93
N SER A 130 20.97 7.98 -6.39
CA SER A 130 20.92 7.06 -7.54
C SER A 130 21.48 5.71 -7.14
N VAL A 131 20.84 4.65 -7.57
CA VAL A 131 21.22 3.26 -7.32
C VAL A 131 21.20 2.47 -8.62
N HIS A 132 21.99 1.40 -8.68
CA HIS A 132 21.95 0.42 -9.77
C HIS A 132 21.29 -0.87 -9.28
N PRO A 133 19.97 -1.07 -9.58
CA PRO A 133 19.30 -2.27 -9.13
C PRO A 133 19.91 -3.53 -9.78
N PRO A 134 19.96 -4.65 -9.06
CA PRO A 134 20.39 -5.92 -9.66
C PRO A 134 19.57 -6.25 -10.92
N ARG A 135 20.25 -6.60 -12.00
CA ARG A 135 19.66 -6.89 -13.33
C ARG A 135 19.06 -5.70 -14.08
N ALA A 136 19.10 -4.48 -13.55
CA ALA A 136 18.73 -3.30 -14.33
C ALA A 136 19.85 -2.94 -15.31
N LYS A 137 19.47 -2.44 -16.49
CA LYS A 137 20.44 -2.04 -17.53
C LYS A 137 21.16 -0.70 -17.21
N LYS A 138 20.55 0.11 -16.34
CA LYS A 138 21.07 1.46 -15.99
C LYS A 138 20.71 1.83 -14.54
N SER A 139 21.47 2.76 -13.99
CA SER A 139 21.15 3.37 -12.70
C SER A 139 19.85 4.17 -12.75
N ARG A 140 19.15 4.26 -11.62
CA ARG A 140 17.85 4.93 -11.48
C ARG A 140 17.81 5.75 -10.19
N GLY A 141 16.92 6.72 -10.15
CA GLY A 141 16.63 7.44 -8.92
C GLY A 141 16.14 6.47 -7.83
N LEU A 142 16.60 6.66 -6.62
CA LEU A 142 16.32 5.77 -5.49
C LEU A 142 14.82 5.44 -5.34
N PHE A 143 13.96 6.45 -5.43
CA PHE A 143 12.52 6.27 -5.23
C PHE A 143 11.80 5.57 -6.37
N SER A 144 12.46 5.36 -7.51
CA SER A 144 11.96 4.50 -8.58
C SER A 144 12.39 3.02 -8.39
N THR A 145 12.90 2.67 -7.23
CA THR A 145 13.37 1.33 -6.86
C THR A 145 12.81 0.89 -5.52
N ARG A 146 13.04 -0.37 -5.15
CA ARG A 146 12.71 -0.93 -3.84
C ARG A 146 13.98 -1.22 -3.00
N SER A 147 15.05 -0.44 -3.22
CA SER A 147 16.27 -0.55 -2.42
C SER A 147 15.98 -0.31 -0.93
N PRO A 148 16.56 -1.09 0.00
CA PRO A 148 16.41 -0.89 1.44
C PRO A 148 17.15 0.34 1.95
N ASN A 149 18.21 0.78 1.26
CA ASN A 149 19.01 1.94 1.67
C ASN A 149 18.29 3.23 1.29
N ARG A 150 17.43 3.72 2.19
CA ARG A 150 16.53 4.86 1.97
C ARG A 150 16.69 5.92 3.06
N PRO A 151 16.34 7.20 2.82
CA PRO A 151 16.32 8.24 3.87
C PRO A 151 15.48 7.83 5.08
N ASN A 152 14.31 7.23 4.83
CA ASN A 152 13.49 6.55 5.82
C ASN A 152 13.48 5.07 5.43
N PRO A 153 14.21 4.20 6.12
CA PRO A 153 14.40 2.81 5.74
C PRO A 153 13.17 1.94 6.11
N ILE A 154 12.00 2.31 5.59
CA ILE A 154 10.74 1.61 5.81
C ILE A 154 10.56 0.56 4.72
N GLY A 155 10.36 -0.68 5.13
CA GLY A 155 9.97 -1.81 4.30
C GLY A 155 8.46 -1.99 4.25
N LEU A 156 7.97 -2.54 3.14
CA LEU A 156 6.58 -2.93 2.95
C LEU A 156 6.56 -4.25 2.20
N THR A 157 5.93 -5.26 2.79
CA THR A 157 5.69 -6.54 2.15
C THR A 157 4.24 -6.96 2.32
N ALA A 158 3.68 -7.65 1.32
CA ALA A 158 2.39 -8.32 1.43
C ALA A 158 2.67 -9.81 1.66
N VAL A 159 2.19 -10.33 2.77
CA VAL A 159 2.41 -11.72 3.18
C VAL A 159 1.08 -12.47 3.28
N ARG A 160 1.10 -13.78 3.06
CA ARG A 160 -0.04 -14.63 3.35
C ARG A 160 -0.12 -14.86 4.86
N LEU A 161 -1.27 -14.57 5.46
CA LEU A 161 -1.55 -14.91 6.85
C LEU A 161 -2.11 -16.34 6.88
N VAL A 162 -1.37 -17.26 7.50
CA VAL A 162 -1.74 -18.68 7.59
C VAL A 162 -2.68 -18.90 8.77
N LYS A 163 -2.30 -18.39 9.94
CA LYS A 163 -3.09 -18.45 11.19
C LYS A 163 -2.58 -17.41 12.19
N ARG A 164 -3.42 -17.15 13.20
CA ARG A 164 -3.07 -16.39 14.40
C ARG A 164 -3.18 -17.28 15.63
N GLU A 165 -2.20 -17.23 16.51
CA GLU A 165 -2.19 -17.91 17.81
C GLU A 165 -1.85 -16.86 18.89
N GLY A 166 -2.89 -16.31 19.52
CA GLY A 166 -2.72 -15.19 20.43
C GLY A 166 -2.08 -13.98 19.71
N ARG A 167 -0.90 -13.59 20.13
CA ARG A 167 -0.10 -12.50 19.57
C ARG A 167 0.91 -12.95 18.49
N ILE A 168 0.92 -14.24 18.14
CA ILE A 168 1.80 -14.78 17.10
C ILE A 168 1.04 -14.93 15.79
N LEU A 169 1.53 -14.30 14.74
CA LEU A 169 1.00 -14.41 13.38
C LEU A 169 1.92 -15.31 12.56
N HIS A 170 1.40 -16.41 12.06
CA HIS A 170 2.12 -17.31 11.14
C HIS A 170 1.91 -16.84 9.72
N VAL A 171 3.01 -16.53 9.03
CA VAL A 171 2.98 -15.92 7.70
C VAL A 171 3.86 -16.66 6.70
N GLU A 172 3.53 -16.49 5.41
CA GLU A 172 4.30 -17.03 4.27
C GLU A 172 4.57 -15.91 3.26
N GLY A 173 5.68 -16.05 2.49
CA GLY A 173 6.05 -15.09 1.47
C GLY A 173 6.73 -13.84 2.04
N ILE A 174 7.69 -14.03 2.94
CA ILE A 174 8.42 -12.95 3.60
C ILE A 174 9.77 -12.66 2.90
N ASP A 175 10.21 -11.43 2.99
CA ASP A 175 11.51 -10.93 2.50
C ASP A 175 12.29 -10.13 3.55
N ALA A 176 11.92 -10.24 4.82
CA ALA A 176 12.61 -9.60 5.93
C ALA A 176 13.49 -10.60 6.70
N PHE A 177 14.64 -10.12 7.20
CA PHE A 177 15.53 -10.91 8.02
C PHE A 177 14.96 -11.18 9.41
N ASP A 178 15.47 -12.21 10.05
CA ASP A 178 15.17 -12.50 11.45
C ASP A 178 15.44 -11.28 12.36
N ASN A 179 14.62 -11.11 13.39
CA ASN A 179 14.66 -9.97 14.31
C ASN A 179 14.44 -8.58 13.65
N THR A 180 13.84 -8.50 12.47
CA THR A 180 13.47 -7.21 11.85
C THR A 180 12.28 -6.60 12.58
N PRO A 181 12.36 -5.33 13.04
CA PRO A 181 11.27 -4.66 13.77
C PRO A 181 10.06 -4.38 12.87
N VAL A 182 8.89 -4.82 13.30
CA VAL A 182 7.59 -4.53 12.67
C VAL A 182 6.99 -3.27 13.28
N VAL A 183 6.50 -2.34 12.44
CA VAL A 183 5.97 -1.04 12.88
C VAL A 183 4.49 -0.86 12.60
N ASP A 184 3.90 -1.63 11.68
CA ASP A 184 2.46 -1.60 11.39
C ASP A 184 2.03 -2.85 10.62
N ILE A 185 0.75 -3.22 10.77
CA ILE A 185 0.12 -4.29 10.01
C ILE A 185 -1.24 -3.77 9.52
N LYS A 186 -1.54 -4.01 8.24
CA LYS A 186 -2.83 -3.64 7.64
C LYS A 186 -3.41 -4.82 6.85
N PRO A 187 -4.73 -5.03 6.87
CA PRO A 187 -5.35 -5.99 5.97
C PRO A 187 -5.04 -5.67 4.51
N TYR A 188 -4.75 -6.71 3.71
CA TYR A 188 -4.69 -6.59 2.27
C TYR A 188 -6.05 -6.95 1.66
N VAL A 189 -6.66 -6.00 0.95
CA VAL A 189 -7.97 -6.16 0.31
C VAL A 189 -7.80 -6.08 -1.20
N GLY A 190 -7.86 -7.22 -1.89
CA GLY A 190 -7.53 -7.33 -3.30
C GLY A 190 -8.34 -6.41 -4.23
N SER A 191 -9.59 -6.11 -3.88
CA SER A 191 -10.44 -5.17 -4.63
C SER A 191 -10.04 -3.69 -4.48
N ILE A 192 -9.22 -3.38 -3.46
CA ILE A 192 -8.74 -2.02 -3.15
C ILE A 192 -7.25 -1.89 -3.52
N ASP A 193 -6.45 -2.89 -3.17
CA ASP A 193 -4.99 -2.80 -3.18
C ASP A 193 -4.35 -3.35 -4.47
N SER A 194 -5.14 -4.05 -5.32
CA SER A 194 -4.62 -4.66 -6.55
C SER A 194 -4.90 -3.80 -7.78
N PHE A 195 -3.83 -3.43 -8.48
CA PHE A 195 -3.87 -2.77 -9.79
C PHE A 195 -3.16 -3.69 -10.80
N PRO A 196 -3.87 -4.64 -11.45
CA PRO A 196 -3.26 -5.64 -12.32
C PRO A 196 -2.45 -5.08 -13.48
N GLU A 197 -2.80 -3.88 -13.96
CA GLU A 197 -2.13 -3.17 -15.06
C GLU A 197 -0.95 -2.30 -14.60
N ALA A 198 -0.80 -2.08 -13.29
CA ALA A 198 0.21 -1.16 -12.77
C ALA A 198 1.64 -1.69 -12.96
N GLY A 199 2.52 -0.81 -13.36
CA GLY A 199 3.97 -1.00 -13.32
C GLY A 199 4.57 -1.93 -14.38
N ARG A 200 3.86 -2.24 -15.46
CA ARG A 200 4.36 -3.16 -16.51
C ARG A 200 5.74 -2.77 -17.03
N GLU A 201 5.92 -1.56 -17.56
CA GLU A 201 7.21 -1.09 -18.07
C GLU A 201 8.25 -0.93 -16.95
N GLY A 202 7.88 -0.31 -15.84
CA GLY A 202 8.76 -0.13 -14.69
C GLY A 202 9.23 -1.46 -14.10
N ALA A 203 8.37 -2.47 -14.00
CA ALA A 203 8.70 -3.80 -13.53
C ALA A 203 9.73 -4.48 -14.47
N LYS A 204 9.53 -4.39 -15.78
CA LYS A 204 10.45 -4.90 -16.80
C LYS A 204 11.83 -4.27 -16.70
N GLU A 205 11.90 -2.94 -16.56
CA GLU A 205 13.17 -2.23 -16.40
C GLU A 205 13.92 -2.59 -15.11
N LEU A 206 13.20 -2.99 -14.05
CA LEU A 206 13.77 -3.49 -12.81
C LEU A 206 14.12 -4.99 -12.87
N GLY A 207 13.86 -5.67 -14.01
CA GLY A 207 14.05 -7.10 -14.15
C GLY A 207 13.16 -7.92 -13.22
N LEU A 208 11.96 -7.41 -12.89
CA LEU A 208 10.93 -8.13 -12.15
C LEU A 208 10.12 -9.01 -13.12
N PRO A 209 9.56 -10.14 -12.67
CA PRO A 209 8.76 -11.00 -13.51
C PRO A 209 7.52 -10.26 -14.02
N GLU A 210 7.24 -10.40 -15.30
CA GLU A 210 5.98 -9.97 -15.90
C GLU A 210 4.87 -10.95 -15.48
N LYS A 211 3.68 -10.43 -15.23
CA LYS A 211 2.50 -11.29 -15.02
C LYS A 211 2.21 -12.02 -16.34
N LYS A 212 2.21 -13.33 -16.31
CA LYS A 212 1.65 -14.16 -17.38
C LYS A 212 0.14 -14.01 -17.43
#